data_6cd17a55d7158893d1b40b7946e30692
#
_entry.id   6cd17a55d7158893d1b40b7946e30692
#
_cell.length_a   1.000
_cell.length_b   1.000
_cell.length_c   1.000
_cell.angle_alpha   90.00
_cell.angle_beta   90.00
_cell.angle_gamma   90.00
#
_symmetry.space_group_name_H-M   'P 1'
#
loop_
_entity.id
_entity.type
_entity.pdbx_description
1 polymer ?
#
loop_
_entity_poly.entity_id
_entity_poly.type
_entity_poly.pdbx_seq_one_letter_code
_entity_poly.pdbx_strand_id
1 'polypeptide(L)'
;MAITVHPLSDVKASEIGDGTSIWQYCVVFAKARIGADCNICAQVLIENDVVIGNNVTIKSGVQLWDGVRIEDNVFIGPNVTFTNDRMPRSKAYPEQFLQTVIKAGASVGGGGQLYCPASPLAKKRWLEQVRS
;
A
#
# COMPACT_ATOMS: atom_id res chain seq x y z
N MET A 1 -13.23 18.02 -0.68
CA MET A 1 -14.05 17.22 -1.59
C MET A 1 -14.36 15.88 -0.96
N ALA A 2 -15.49 15.30 -1.32
CA ALA A 2 -15.91 14.04 -0.73
C ALA A 2 -15.05 12.88 -1.20
N ILE A 3 -15.09 11.81 -0.43
CA ILE A 3 -14.47 10.52 -0.78
C ILE A 3 -15.40 9.81 -1.77
N THR A 4 -14.82 9.20 -2.79
CA THR A 4 -15.58 8.40 -3.76
C THR A 4 -15.20 6.93 -3.59
N VAL A 5 -16.17 6.11 -3.19
CA VAL A 5 -15.98 4.66 -3.05
C VAL A 5 -16.95 3.95 -3.98
N HIS A 6 -16.41 3.13 -4.88
CA HIS A 6 -17.26 2.38 -5.78
C HIS A 6 -18.11 1.38 -4.99
N PRO A 7 -19.41 1.24 -5.32
CA PRO A 7 -20.31 0.38 -4.53
C PRO A 7 -19.95 -1.11 -4.55
N LEU A 8 -19.11 -1.56 -5.48
CA LEU A 8 -18.63 -2.94 -5.53
C LEU A 8 -17.31 -3.15 -4.77
N SER A 9 -16.98 -2.24 -3.86
CA SER A 9 -15.82 -2.38 -2.98
C SER A 9 -16.28 -2.57 -1.54
N ASP A 10 -15.49 -3.30 -0.76
CA ASP A 10 -15.73 -3.50 0.67
C ASP A 10 -14.72 -2.64 1.44
N VAL A 11 -15.14 -1.44 1.79
CA VAL A 11 -14.29 -0.45 2.48
C VAL A 11 -14.84 -0.23 3.88
N LYS A 12 -14.08 -0.68 4.88
CA LYS A 12 -14.45 -0.52 6.28
C LYS A 12 -13.66 0.58 7.00
N ALA A 13 -12.62 1.10 6.35
CA ALA A 13 -11.82 2.18 6.94
C ALA A 13 -12.62 3.46 7.06
N SER A 14 -12.47 4.14 8.19
CA SER A 14 -13.10 5.44 8.44
C SER A 14 -12.13 6.60 8.28
N GLU A 15 -10.83 6.34 8.30
CA GLU A 15 -9.80 7.37 8.18
C GLU A 15 -9.32 7.46 6.73
N ILE A 16 -10.13 8.10 5.89
CA ILE A 16 -9.82 8.33 4.48
C ILE A 16 -9.95 9.83 4.23
N GLY A 17 -8.91 10.43 3.67
CA GLY A 17 -8.87 11.86 3.41
C GLY A 17 -9.75 12.29 2.24
N ASP A 18 -10.13 13.56 2.22
CA ASP A 18 -10.97 14.11 1.19
C ASP A 18 -10.34 14.00 -0.20
N GLY A 19 -11.16 13.82 -1.21
CA GLY A 19 -10.72 13.75 -2.59
C GLY A 19 -10.18 12.40 -3.02
N THR A 20 -10.09 11.44 -2.10
CA THR A 20 -9.61 10.08 -2.41
C THR A 20 -10.69 9.30 -3.13
N SER A 21 -10.29 8.58 -4.18
CA SER A 21 -11.15 7.69 -4.96
C SER A 21 -10.71 6.25 -4.80
N ILE A 22 -11.67 5.37 -4.55
CA ILE A 22 -11.46 3.93 -4.45
C ILE A 22 -12.36 3.27 -5.49
N TRP A 23 -11.75 2.58 -6.43
CA TRP A 23 -12.43 1.96 -7.56
C TRP A 23 -13.00 0.58 -7.18
N GLN A 24 -13.45 -0.20 -8.17
CA GLN A 24 -14.16 -1.46 -7.94
C GLN A 24 -13.26 -2.55 -7.33
N TYR A 25 -13.90 -3.43 -6.58
CA TYR A 25 -13.32 -4.68 -6.09
C TYR A 25 -12.13 -4.49 -5.17
N CYS A 26 -12.09 -3.36 -4.49
CA CYS A 26 -11.11 -3.12 -3.43
C CYS A 26 -11.62 -3.66 -2.11
N VAL A 27 -10.68 -4.12 -1.27
CA VAL A 27 -10.96 -4.50 0.10
C VAL A 27 -10.06 -3.68 1.01
N VAL A 28 -10.66 -2.87 1.86
CA VAL A 28 -9.92 -1.99 2.78
C VAL A 28 -10.38 -2.26 4.20
N PHE A 29 -9.46 -2.68 5.04
CA PHE A 29 -9.76 -3.07 6.42
C PHE A 29 -9.97 -1.83 7.30
N ALA A 30 -10.64 -2.04 8.43
CA ALA A 30 -11.18 -0.95 9.24
C ALA A 30 -10.15 0.01 9.83
N LYS A 31 -8.94 -0.49 10.12
CA LYS A 31 -7.90 0.33 10.78
C LYS A 31 -6.93 0.98 9.79
N ALA A 32 -7.06 0.72 8.50
CA ALA A 32 -6.23 1.35 7.49
C ALA A 32 -6.41 2.87 7.50
N ARG A 33 -5.34 3.59 7.20
CA ARG A 33 -5.35 5.05 7.10
C ARG A 33 -4.93 5.45 5.70
N ILE A 34 -5.76 6.22 5.04
CA ILE A 34 -5.50 6.70 3.68
C ILE A 34 -5.63 8.23 3.70
N GLY A 35 -4.63 8.90 3.16
CA GLY A 35 -4.63 10.36 3.10
C GLY A 35 -5.60 10.92 2.07
N ALA A 36 -5.42 12.21 1.77
CA ALA A 36 -6.26 12.94 0.83
C ALA A 36 -5.75 12.80 -0.60
N ASP A 37 -6.66 12.96 -1.57
CA ASP A 37 -6.35 13.01 -3.00
C ASP A 37 -5.63 11.77 -3.52
N CYS A 38 -5.90 10.62 -2.93
CA CYS A 38 -5.35 9.35 -3.38
C CYS A 38 -6.23 8.72 -4.47
N ASN A 39 -5.59 7.93 -5.32
CA ASN A 39 -6.28 7.16 -6.35
C ASN A 39 -5.96 5.67 -6.13
N ILE A 40 -6.91 4.95 -5.59
CA ILE A 40 -6.79 3.52 -5.30
C ILE A 40 -7.53 2.76 -6.40
N CYS A 41 -6.79 2.16 -7.31
CA CYS A 41 -7.36 1.51 -8.48
C CYS A 41 -8.02 0.18 -8.13
N ALA A 42 -8.61 -0.47 -9.13
CA ALA A 42 -9.41 -1.68 -8.91
C ALA A 42 -8.56 -2.84 -8.36
N GLN A 43 -9.20 -3.70 -7.57
CA GLN A 43 -8.60 -4.94 -7.05
C GLN A 43 -7.38 -4.71 -6.14
N VAL A 44 -7.43 -3.68 -5.32
CA VAL A 44 -6.39 -3.39 -4.32
C VAL A 44 -6.88 -3.88 -2.97
N LEU A 45 -5.99 -4.56 -2.24
CA LEU A 45 -6.23 -4.98 -0.86
C LEU A 45 -5.38 -4.12 0.08
N ILE A 46 -6.01 -3.57 1.12
CA ILE A 46 -5.30 -2.76 2.13
C ILE A 46 -5.66 -3.31 3.50
N GLU A 47 -4.66 -3.85 4.20
CA GLU A 47 -4.85 -4.41 5.53
C GLU A 47 -4.87 -3.34 6.63
N ASN A 48 -5.08 -3.76 7.87
CA ASN A 48 -5.32 -2.86 9.00
C ASN A 48 -4.12 -1.97 9.34
N ASP A 49 -2.92 -2.53 9.37
CA ASP A 49 -1.72 -1.79 9.76
C ASP A 49 -1.02 -1.22 8.54
N VAL A 50 -1.76 -0.46 7.75
CA VAL A 50 -1.26 0.22 6.55
C VAL A 50 -1.56 1.71 6.68
N VAL A 51 -0.56 2.53 6.40
CA VAL A 51 -0.71 3.99 6.37
C VAL A 51 -0.27 4.50 5.01
N ILE A 52 -1.16 5.22 4.35
CA ILE A 52 -0.94 5.82 3.04
C ILE A 52 -1.05 7.33 3.19
N GLY A 53 -0.05 8.05 2.72
CA GLY A 53 -0.01 9.51 2.76
C GLY A 53 -0.96 10.15 1.75
N ASN A 54 -0.67 11.41 1.43
CA ASN A 54 -1.51 12.19 0.51
C ASN A 54 -1.02 12.07 -0.93
N ASN A 55 -1.94 12.21 -1.88
CA ASN A 55 -1.63 12.26 -3.30
C ASN A 55 -0.88 11.01 -3.78
N VAL A 56 -1.30 9.85 -3.31
CA VAL A 56 -0.71 8.56 -3.64
C VAL A 56 -1.57 7.86 -4.68
N THR A 57 -0.93 7.25 -5.66
CA THR A 57 -1.62 6.41 -6.66
C THR A 57 -1.19 4.96 -6.46
N ILE A 58 -2.16 4.08 -6.24
CA ILE A 58 -1.96 2.63 -6.17
C ILE A 58 -2.68 2.02 -7.35
N LYS A 59 -1.93 1.44 -8.29
CA LYS A 59 -2.53 0.84 -9.48
C LYS A 59 -3.10 -0.54 -9.17
N SER A 60 -3.84 -1.09 -10.10
CA SER A 60 -4.63 -2.31 -9.91
C SER A 60 -3.78 -3.54 -9.55
N GLY A 61 -4.33 -4.42 -8.75
CA GLY A 61 -3.73 -5.70 -8.41
C GLY A 61 -2.68 -5.66 -7.31
N VAL A 62 -2.55 -4.54 -6.62
CA VAL A 62 -1.56 -4.38 -5.53
C VAL A 62 -2.20 -4.78 -4.21
N GLN A 63 -1.49 -5.56 -3.40
CA GLN A 63 -1.88 -5.88 -2.04
C GLN A 63 -0.93 -5.19 -1.06
N LEU A 64 -1.49 -4.45 -0.13
CA LEU A 64 -0.74 -3.76 0.92
C LEU A 64 -0.99 -4.47 2.24
N TRP A 65 -0.01 -5.27 2.65
CA TRP A 65 -0.07 -6.07 3.87
C TRP A 65 0.22 -5.25 5.11
N ASP A 66 -0.11 -5.78 6.27
CA ASP A 66 0.23 -5.14 7.55
C ASP A 66 1.72 -4.78 7.60
N GLY A 67 2.02 -3.55 7.96
CA GLY A 67 3.37 -3.02 8.09
C GLY A 67 3.80 -2.11 6.95
N VAL A 68 3.00 -1.95 5.89
CA VAL A 68 3.36 -1.07 4.77
C VAL A 68 3.06 0.39 5.12
N ARG A 69 4.04 1.25 4.87
CA ARG A 69 3.95 2.70 5.04
C ARG A 69 4.30 3.38 3.73
N ILE A 70 3.36 4.12 3.17
CA ILE A 70 3.56 4.83 1.89
C ILE A 70 3.46 6.32 2.18
N GLU A 71 4.53 7.06 1.90
CA GLU A 71 4.57 8.49 2.13
C GLU A 71 3.89 9.25 0.99
N ASP A 72 3.90 10.59 1.06
CA ASP A 72 3.17 11.41 0.11
C ASP A 72 3.73 11.33 -1.30
N ASN A 73 2.88 11.55 -2.29
CA ASN A 73 3.26 11.70 -3.70
C ASN A 73 3.95 10.45 -4.27
N VAL A 74 3.56 9.27 -3.80
CA VAL A 74 4.13 7.99 -4.25
C VAL A 74 3.24 7.40 -5.34
N PHE A 75 3.87 6.78 -6.33
CA PHE A 75 3.20 6.00 -7.36
C PHE A 75 3.59 4.54 -7.24
N ILE A 76 2.59 3.66 -7.07
CA ILE A 76 2.79 2.20 -7.06
C ILE A 76 2.20 1.64 -8.34
N GLY A 77 3.03 1.04 -9.18
CA GLY A 77 2.61 0.46 -10.45
C GLY A 77 1.74 -0.79 -10.30
N PRO A 78 1.11 -1.24 -11.39
CA PRO A 78 0.19 -2.38 -11.32
C PRO A 78 0.92 -3.68 -10.95
N ASN A 79 0.24 -4.50 -10.17
CA ASN A 79 0.71 -5.84 -9.76
C ASN A 79 2.05 -5.85 -9.03
N VAL A 80 2.42 -4.74 -8.40
CA VAL A 80 3.58 -4.71 -7.50
C VAL A 80 3.27 -5.60 -6.30
N THR A 81 4.24 -6.41 -5.90
CA THR A 81 4.09 -7.36 -4.81
C THR A 81 4.92 -6.93 -3.61
N PHE A 82 4.27 -6.83 -2.45
CA PHE A 82 4.94 -6.62 -1.18
C PHE A 82 4.90 -7.89 -0.35
N THR A 83 5.87 -8.07 0.54
CA THR A 83 5.85 -9.10 1.57
C THR A 83 6.17 -8.46 2.91
N ASN A 84 5.70 -9.06 3.99
CA ASN A 84 5.90 -8.53 5.34
C ASN A 84 6.46 -9.57 6.31
N ASP A 85 6.83 -10.74 5.80
CA ASP A 85 7.41 -11.81 6.57
C ASP A 85 8.48 -12.48 5.73
N ARG A 86 9.70 -12.52 6.23
CA ARG A 86 10.84 -13.09 5.50
C ARG A 86 10.84 -14.62 5.50
N MET A 87 10.13 -15.22 6.46
CA MET A 87 10.08 -16.67 6.66
C MET A 87 8.64 -17.12 6.89
N PRO A 88 7.75 -16.91 5.91
CA PRO A 88 6.34 -17.22 6.14
C PRO A 88 6.09 -18.72 6.27
N ARG A 89 5.20 -19.07 7.17
CA ARG A 89 4.70 -20.43 7.36
C ARG A 89 3.20 -20.36 7.59
N SER A 90 2.47 -21.30 7.04
CA SER A 90 1.01 -21.33 7.17
C SER A 90 0.61 -21.35 8.65
N LYS A 91 -0.28 -20.44 9.03
CA LYS A 91 -0.83 -20.29 10.37
C LYS A 91 0.20 -20.05 11.48
N ALA A 92 1.41 -19.66 11.10
CA ALA A 92 2.44 -19.20 12.03
C ALA A 92 2.57 -17.68 11.87
N TYR A 93 2.07 -16.95 12.85
CA TYR A 93 1.98 -15.49 12.76
C TYR A 93 3.04 -14.87 13.67
N PRO A 94 3.86 -13.94 13.14
CA PRO A 94 4.79 -13.20 13.98
C PRO A 94 4.02 -12.27 14.92
N GLU A 95 4.61 -11.92 16.06
CA GLU A 95 4.03 -10.94 16.97
C GLU A 95 3.86 -9.59 16.28
N GLN A 96 4.79 -9.25 15.39
CA GLN A 96 4.75 -8.00 14.65
C GLN A 96 5.33 -8.25 13.26
N PHE A 97 4.59 -7.81 12.23
CA PHE A 97 5.08 -7.86 10.85
C PHE A 97 6.15 -6.79 10.63
N LEU A 98 7.10 -7.10 9.73
CA LEU A 98 8.14 -6.16 9.35
C LEU A 98 7.54 -5.00 8.55
N GLN A 99 8.02 -3.79 8.81
CA GLN A 99 7.56 -2.61 8.10
C GLN A 99 8.31 -2.43 6.79
N THR A 100 7.58 -2.00 5.77
CA THR A 100 8.13 -1.53 4.50
C THR A 100 7.73 -0.07 4.35
N VAL A 101 8.71 0.81 4.16
CA VAL A 101 8.45 2.24 3.98
C VAL A 101 8.83 2.65 2.57
N ILE A 102 7.87 3.20 1.84
CA ILE A 102 8.09 3.81 0.52
C ILE A 102 8.12 5.32 0.72
N LYS A 103 9.27 5.93 0.47
CA LYS A 103 9.53 7.33 0.75
C LYS A 103 8.82 8.26 -0.22
N ALA A 104 8.57 9.48 0.24
CA ALA A 104 7.83 10.49 -0.52
C ALA A 104 8.43 10.68 -1.92
N GLY A 105 7.55 10.79 -2.92
CA GLY A 105 7.91 11.02 -4.30
C GLY A 105 8.47 9.82 -5.04
N ALA A 106 8.54 8.64 -4.41
CA ALA A 106 9.05 7.44 -5.06
C ALA A 106 8.05 6.91 -6.09
N SER A 107 8.58 6.31 -7.15
CA SER A 107 7.79 5.57 -8.13
C SER A 107 8.24 4.13 -8.14
N VAL A 108 7.32 3.23 -7.85
CA VAL A 108 7.59 1.79 -7.82
C VAL A 108 7.07 1.19 -9.12
N GLY A 109 7.96 0.54 -9.86
CA GLY A 109 7.60 -0.03 -11.15
C GLY A 109 6.60 -1.15 -11.03
N GLY A 110 5.77 -1.33 -12.07
CA GLY A 110 4.80 -2.42 -12.14
C GLY A 110 5.42 -3.72 -12.63
N GLY A 111 4.57 -4.69 -12.93
CA GLY A 111 4.99 -5.93 -13.56
C GLY A 111 5.62 -6.95 -12.63
N GLY A 112 5.10 -7.10 -11.43
CA GLY A 112 5.50 -8.18 -10.53
C GLY A 112 6.74 -7.90 -9.69
N GLN A 113 7.11 -6.65 -9.52
CA GLN A 113 8.21 -6.29 -8.62
C GLN A 113 7.89 -6.74 -7.20
N LEU A 114 8.88 -7.36 -6.56
CA LEU A 114 8.75 -7.88 -5.20
C LEU A 114 9.52 -6.99 -4.23
N TYR A 115 8.82 -6.50 -3.20
CA TYR A 115 9.41 -5.69 -2.15
C TYR A 115 9.21 -6.38 -0.81
N CYS A 116 10.30 -6.77 -0.18
CA CYS A 116 10.31 -7.44 1.12
C CYS A 116 11.11 -6.60 2.11
N PRO A 117 10.62 -6.40 3.34
CA PRO A 117 11.40 -5.71 4.36
C PRO A 117 12.74 -6.41 4.59
N ALA A 118 13.78 -5.61 4.77
CA ALA A 118 15.12 -6.10 4.94
C ALA A 118 15.85 -5.25 5.99
N SER A 119 17.18 -5.41 6.09
CA SER A 119 17.98 -4.51 6.91
C SER A 119 17.83 -3.07 6.42
N PRO A 120 18.07 -2.07 7.28
CA PRO A 120 17.97 -0.66 6.86
C PRO A 120 18.81 -0.34 5.61
N LEU A 121 19.96 -0.95 5.47
CA LEU A 121 20.82 -0.73 4.31
C LEU A 121 20.19 -1.28 3.02
N ALA A 122 19.68 -2.50 3.05
CA ALA A 122 19.02 -3.09 1.88
C ALA A 122 17.75 -2.32 1.51
N LYS A 123 16.99 -1.87 2.52
CA LYS A 123 15.80 -1.05 2.33
C LYS A 123 16.14 0.26 1.61
N LYS A 124 17.20 0.93 2.03
CA LYS A 124 17.67 2.14 1.37
C LYS A 124 18.00 1.89 -0.10
N ARG A 125 18.68 0.81 -0.40
CA ARG A 125 19.05 0.44 -1.76
C ARG A 125 17.82 0.22 -2.64
N TRP A 126 16.79 -0.41 -2.11
CA TRP A 126 15.54 -0.58 -2.83
C TRP A 126 14.89 0.73 -3.19
N LEU A 127 14.83 1.65 -2.23
CA LEU A 127 14.24 2.96 -2.47
C LEU A 127 14.99 3.73 -3.55
N GLU A 128 16.29 3.58 -3.62
CA GLU A 128 17.10 4.17 -4.68
C GLU A 128 16.74 3.58 -6.05
N GLN A 129 16.52 2.28 -6.13
CA GLN A 129 16.13 1.62 -7.37
C GLN A 129 14.77 2.10 -7.89
N VAL A 130 13.82 2.31 -7.01
CA VAL A 130 12.45 2.68 -7.42
C VAL A 130 12.29 4.17 -7.69
N ARG A 131 13.29 4.98 -7.41
CA ARG A 131 13.23 6.42 -7.62
C ARG A 131 13.62 6.88 -9.00
N SER A 132 14.20 6.06 -9.77
CA SER A 132 14.75 6.46 -11.08
C SER A 132 13.72 6.95 -12.09
#